data_1d75d47c09b7ae7e9ecf05fc12a353e7
#
_entry.id   1d75d47c09b7ae7e9ecf05fc12a353e7
#
_cell.length_a   1.000
_cell.length_b   1.000
_cell.length_c   1.000
_cell.angle_alpha   90.00
_cell.angle_beta   90.00
_cell.angle_gamma   90.00
#
_symmetry.space_group_name_H-M   'P 1'
#
loop_
_entity.id
_entity.type
_entity.pdbx_description
1 polymer ?
#
loop_
_entity_poly.entity_id
_entity_poly.type
_entity_poly.pdbx_seq_one_letter_code
_entity_poly.pdbx_strand_id
1 'polypeptide(L)'
;LSVSVFQNTSVAGTISFNAAVNFTTPSNPTDLAAADFNKDGKPELVVSSLSNGRITLFPNTIANGLIDSSAFTGSFQLVAGNQPNGVRVGDIDGDGYVDIVAVNKFNGSMVGGNSITLFRNTALAGPVVSASFANQSILSTPGGPFTVEIADLDNDGKLDLLTANVNDTAVSAFRNLSSPGSFSFGPRQDFDSILAPRLIGLGDVDGDGLPELAVADEASDSVVVYRNISPQGGGTGNLNFATGVAFTTRDAPFGAAFGDLNNDGKPEVLVSTLDGSLSLFRND
;
A
#
# COMPACT_ATOMS: atom_id res chain seq x y z
N LEU A 1 -2.55 19.51 -11.28
CA LEU A 1 -2.36 18.26 -10.56
C LEU A 1 -1.44 17.36 -11.39
N SER A 2 -0.39 16.80 -10.76
CA SER A 2 0.63 16.05 -11.50
C SER A 2 1.38 15.08 -10.58
N VAL A 3 2.02 14.10 -11.21
CA VAL A 3 3.13 13.32 -10.66
C VAL A 3 4.42 13.94 -11.16
N SER A 4 5.39 14.16 -10.26
CA SER A 4 6.71 14.67 -10.58
C SER A 4 7.73 13.54 -10.50
N VAL A 5 8.49 13.34 -11.57
CA VAL A 5 9.54 12.31 -11.64
C VAL A 5 10.89 13.00 -11.75
N PHE A 6 11.83 12.59 -10.91
CA PHE A 6 13.20 13.09 -10.86
C PHE A 6 14.16 12.00 -11.32
N GLN A 7 14.93 12.25 -12.37
CA GLN A 7 15.96 11.32 -12.79
C GLN A 7 17.13 11.38 -11.80
N ASN A 8 17.50 10.24 -11.25
CA ASN A 8 18.65 10.11 -10.37
C ASN A 8 19.96 10.21 -11.19
N THR A 9 20.79 11.17 -10.84
CA THR A 9 22.12 11.43 -11.43
C THR A 9 23.23 11.31 -10.39
N SER A 10 22.94 10.71 -9.23
CA SER A 10 23.87 10.54 -8.13
C SER A 10 25.08 9.69 -8.55
N VAL A 11 26.23 10.02 -7.99
CA VAL A 11 27.45 9.22 -8.04
C VAL A 11 27.90 8.91 -6.61
N ALA A 12 28.84 7.98 -6.45
CA ALA A 12 29.35 7.61 -5.13
C ALA A 12 29.76 8.86 -4.31
N GLY A 13 29.15 9.01 -3.14
CA GLY A 13 29.39 10.14 -2.22
C GLY A 13 28.65 11.44 -2.56
N THR A 14 27.86 11.50 -3.63
CA THR A 14 27.11 12.70 -4.02
C THR A 14 25.71 12.35 -4.49
N ILE A 15 24.69 12.85 -3.79
CA ILE A 15 23.28 12.72 -4.19
C ILE A 15 22.92 13.83 -5.15
N SER A 16 22.37 13.50 -6.32
CA SER A 16 21.97 14.45 -7.35
C SER A 16 20.76 13.94 -8.14
N PHE A 17 19.89 14.86 -8.53
CA PHE A 17 18.74 14.59 -9.38
C PHE A 17 18.64 15.68 -10.45
N ASN A 18 18.16 15.30 -11.63
CA ASN A 18 17.76 16.26 -12.65
C ASN A 18 16.51 17.03 -12.20
N ALA A 19 16.19 18.13 -12.89
CA ALA A 19 14.94 18.84 -12.70
C ALA A 19 13.74 17.91 -12.89
N ALA A 20 12.67 18.14 -12.12
CA ALA A 20 11.45 17.36 -12.20
C ALA A 20 10.80 17.41 -13.59
N VAL A 21 10.36 16.26 -14.08
CA VAL A 21 9.43 16.17 -15.21
C VAL A 21 8.04 15.87 -14.66
N ASN A 22 7.05 16.69 -15.03
CA ASN A 22 5.70 16.60 -14.50
C ASN A 22 4.75 15.95 -15.49
N PHE A 23 4.00 14.95 -15.02
CA PHE A 23 2.98 14.24 -15.79
C PHE A 23 1.60 14.55 -15.20
N THR A 24 0.72 15.09 -16.03
CA THR A 24 -0.62 15.53 -15.58
C THR A 24 -1.48 14.35 -15.17
N THR A 25 -2.09 14.46 -13.98
CA THR A 25 -3.10 13.53 -13.49
C THR A 25 -4.50 14.10 -13.71
N PRO A 26 -5.51 13.26 -14.04
CA PRO A 26 -6.87 13.74 -14.34
C PRO A 26 -7.62 14.33 -13.14
N SER A 27 -7.28 13.95 -11.91
CA SER A 27 -7.96 14.42 -10.70
C SER A 27 -6.99 14.40 -9.50
N ASN A 28 -7.48 14.67 -8.29
CA ASN A 28 -6.69 14.75 -7.05
C ASN A 28 -5.90 13.47 -6.79
N PRO A 29 -4.59 13.42 -7.11
CA PRO A 29 -3.76 12.27 -6.80
C PRO A 29 -3.53 12.18 -5.29
N THR A 30 -3.58 10.97 -4.75
CA THR A 30 -3.42 10.70 -3.31
C THR A 30 -2.29 9.76 -2.99
N ASP A 31 -2.07 8.76 -3.83
CA ASP A 31 -1.03 7.77 -3.63
C ASP A 31 -0.46 7.30 -4.96
N LEU A 32 0.75 6.76 -4.92
CA LEU A 32 1.53 6.35 -6.09
C LEU A 32 2.24 5.03 -5.80
N ALA A 33 2.18 4.11 -6.77
CA ALA A 33 3.01 2.91 -6.80
C ALA A 33 3.70 2.78 -8.16
N ALA A 34 4.81 2.04 -8.20
CA ALA A 34 5.54 1.77 -9.43
C ALA A 34 5.89 0.28 -9.52
N ALA A 35 5.65 -0.34 -10.69
CA ALA A 35 6.01 -1.73 -10.95
C ALA A 35 6.15 -1.99 -12.45
N ASP A 36 6.97 -2.97 -12.78
CA ASP A 36 7.12 -3.49 -14.14
C ASP A 36 6.03 -4.54 -14.41
N PHE A 37 4.90 -4.11 -14.98
CA PHE A 37 3.72 -4.97 -15.21
C PHE A 37 3.86 -5.91 -16.41
N ASN A 38 4.73 -5.58 -17.37
CA ASN A 38 4.92 -6.37 -18.60
C ASN A 38 6.27 -7.09 -18.68
N LYS A 39 7.11 -6.96 -17.64
CA LYS A 39 8.44 -7.56 -17.53
C LYS A 39 9.43 -7.10 -18.63
N ASP A 40 9.32 -5.83 -19.02
CA ASP A 40 10.25 -5.21 -19.99
C ASP A 40 11.46 -4.51 -19.32
N GLY A 41 11.52 -4.54 -17.99
CA GLY A 41 12.58 -3.94 -17.18
C GLY A 41 12.34 -2.45 -16.87
N LYS A 42 11.17 -1.90 -17.21
CA LYS A 42 10.83 -0.49 -17.02
C LYS A 42 9.54 -0.37 -16.20
N PRO A 43 9.61 0.15 -14.96
CA PRO A 43 8.41 0.26 -14.15
C PRO A 43 7.44 1.31 -14.70
N GLU A 44 6.17 0.95 -14.77
CA GLU A 44 5.03 1.84 -14.96
C GLU A 44 4.68 2.55 -13.65
N LEU A 45 3.93 3.65 -13.73
CA LEU A 45 3.38 4.33 -12.57
C LEU A 45 1.87 4.08 -12.46
N VAL A 46 1.40 3.86 -11.25
CA VAL A 46 -0.02 3.76 -10.91
C VAL A 46 -0.35 4.83 -9.89
N VAL A 47 -1.37 5.63 -10.15
CA VAL A 47 -1.78 6.76 -9.30
C VAL A 47 -3.24 6.62 -8.91
N SER A 48 -3.53 6.62 -7.61
CA SER A 48 -4.90 6.73 -7.10
C SER A 48 -5.37 8.18 -7.11
N SER A 49 -6.69 8.39 -7.28
CA SER A 49 -7.26 9.72 -7.44
C SER A 49 -8.63 9.83 -6.78
N LEU A 50 -8.78 10.71 -5.79
CA LEU A 50 -9.99 10.84 -4.97
C LEU A 50 -11.27 11.22 -5.75
N SER A 51 -11.16 11.97 -6.84
CA SER A 51 -12.33 12.71 -7.33
C SER A 51 -13.11 12.01 -8.43
N ASN A 52 -12.61 10.92 -9.03
CA ASN A 52 -13.23 10.32 -10.22
C ASN A 52 -13.48 8.80 -10.15
N GLY A 53 -13.22 8.16 -9.00
CA GLY A 53 -13.41 6.72 -8.84
C GLY A 53 -12.47 5.86 -9.67
N ARG A 54 -11.29 6.37 -10.02
CA ARG A 54 -10.35 5.72 -10.93
C ARG A 54 -8.94 5.75 -10.41
N ILE A 55 -8.17 4.77 -10.84
CA ILE A 55 -6.70 4.81 -10.81
C ILE A 55 -6.20 5.11 -12.22
N THR A 56 -5.10 5.83 -12.31
CA THR A 56 -4.46 6.19 -13.60
C THR A 56 -3.13 5.46 -13.72
N LEU A 57 -2.95 4.74 -14.81
CA LEU A 57 -1.68 4.11 -15.17
C LEU A 57 -0.96 4.95 -16.20
N PHE A 58 0.34 5.06 -16.02
CA PHE A 58 1.27 5.73 -16.92
C PHE A 58 2.27 4.70 -17.45
N PRO A 59 2.06 4.15 -18.66
CA PRO A 59 3.00 3.21 -19.27
C PRO A 59 4.37 3.85 -19.45
N ASN A 60 5.42 3.10 -19.14
CA ASN A 60 6.79 3.57 -19.29
C ASN A 60 7.25 3.39 -20.74
N THR A 61 7.42 4.48 -21.46
CA THR A 61 7.81 4.52 -22.86
C THR A 61 9.25 5.00 -23.07
N ILE A 62 10.06 5.01 -22.01
CA ILE A 62 11.46 5.45 -22.06
C ILE A 62 12.26 4.56 -23.03
N ALA A 63 12.81 5.16 -24.09
CA ALA A 63 13.61 4.44 -25.10
C ALA A 63 15.12 4.53 -24.88
N ASN A 64 15.61 5.63 -24.29
CA ASN A 64 17.04 5.97 -24.24
C ASN A 64 17.56 6.25 -22.83
N GLY A 65 16.82 5.86 -21.79
CA GLY A 65 17.19 6.05 -20.39
C GLY A 65 17.05 7.48 -19.87
N LEU A 66 16.50 8.42 -20.65
CA LEU A 66 16.23 9.80 -20.23
C LEU A 66 14.78 9.94 -19.82
N ILE A 67 14.56 10.60 -18.67
CA ILE A 67 13.22 10.97 -18.21
C ILE A 67 12.93 12.38 -18.76
N ASP A 68 12.10 12.43 -19.78
CA ASP A 68 11.59 13.66 -20.38
C ASP A 68 10.05 13.59 -20.51
N SER A 69 9.43 14.56 -21.16
CA SER A 69 7.97 14.62 -21.32
C SER A 69 7.37 13.44 -22.11
N SER A 70 8.19 12.65 -22.82
CA SER A 70 7.79 11.47 -23.55
C SER A 70 7.94 10.16 -22.76
N ALA A 71 8.49 10.21 -21.54
CA ALA A 71 8.81 9.03 -20.72
C ALA A 71 7.59 8.20 -20.33
N PHE A 72 6.41 8.85 -20.16
CA PHE A 72 5.17 8.20 -19.74
C PHE A 72 4.01 8.69 -20.61
N THR A 73 3.86 8.10 -21.78
CA THR A 73 2.82 8.46 -22.75
C THR A 73 1.73 7.39 -22.85
N GLY A 74 0.53 7.78 -23.32
CA GLY A 74 -0.57 6.85 -23.48
C GLY A 74 -1.21 6.42 -22.15
N SER A 75 -1.23 7.30 -21.14
CA SER A 75 -1.89 7.02 -19.86
C SER A 75 -3.36 6.63 -20.06
N PHE A 76 -3.82 5.69 -19.24
CA PHE A 76 -5.21 5.23 -19.24
C PHE A 76 -5.73 5.06 -17.81
N GLN A 77 -7.04 4.86 -17.69
CA GLN A 77 -7.68 4.75 -16.38
C GLN A 77 -8.42 3.43 -16.23
N LEU A 78 -8.33 2.84 -15.02
CA LEU A 78 -9.15 1.72 -14.58
C LEU A 78 -10.18 2.22 -13.58
N VAL A 79 -11.40 1.70 -13.66
CA VAL A 79 -12.46 2.00 -12.68
C VAL A 79 -12.12 1.24 -11.40
N ALA A 80 -11.92 1.94 -10.30
CA ALA A 80 -11.65 1.33 -9.01
C ALA A 80 -12.93 1.27 -8.16
N GLY A 81 -13.26 2.32 -7.49
CA GLY A 81 -14.42 2.46 -6.62
C GLY A 81 -14.60 3.93 -6.28
N ASN A 82 -15.38 4.22 -5.25
CA ASN A 82 -15.54 5.61 -4.84
C ASN A 82 -14.30 6.10 -4.08
N GLN A 83 -13.74 7.24 -4.47
CA GLN A 83 -12.59 7.89 -3.84
C GLN A 83 -11.38 6.94 -3.60
N PRO A 84 -10.72 6.42 -4.63
CA PRO A 84 -9.49 5.67 -4.45
C PRO A 84 -8.45 6.53 -3.71
N ASN A 85 -8.04 6.09 -2.52
CA ASN A 85 -7.16 6.86 -1.63
C ASN A 85 -5.75 6.28 -1.54
N GLY A 86 -5.61 4.96 -1.54
CA GLY A 86 -4.34 4.24 -1.50
C GLY A 86 -4.20 3.25 -2.63
N VAL A 87 -2.96 2.97 -3.04
CA VAL A 87 -2.63 1.97 -4.05
C VAL A 87 -1.37 1.21 -3.68
N ARG A 88 -1.40 -0.12 -3.84
CA ARG A 88 -0.21 -1.00 -3.74
C ARG A 88 -0.15 -1.93 -4.93
N VAL A 89 1.02 -2.46 -5.18
CA VAL A 89 1.29 -3.36 -6.30
C VAL A 89 2.09 -4.57 -5.82
N GLY A 90 1.71 -5.77 -6.27
CA GLY A 90 2.37 -7.02 -5.90
C GLY A 90 1.76 -8.18 -6.66
N ASP A 91 2.47 -9.31 -6.73
CA ASP A 91 1.95 -10.56 -7.30
C ASP A 91 1.02 -11.22 -6.27
N ILE A 92 -0.27 -10.91 -6.36
CA ILE A 92 -1.27 -11.34 -5.36
C ILE A 92 -1.72 -12.78 -5.61
N ASP A 93 -1.79 -13.21 -6.87
CA ASP A 93 -2.24 -14.58 -7.18
C ASP A 93 -1.10 -15.59 -7.39
N GLY A 94 0.15 -15.14 -7.33
CA GLY A 94 1.33 -16.01 -7.45
C GLY A 94 1.61 -16.46 -8.89
N ASP A 95 1.11 -15.74 -9.91
CA ASP A 95 1.36 -16.08 -11.31
C ASP A 95 2.67 -15.47 -11.85
N GLY A 96 3.35 -14.70 -11.02
CA GLY A 96 4.61 -14.03 -11.32
C GLY A 96 4.45 -12.67 -11.98
N TYR A 97 3.23 -12.17 -12.24
CA TYR A 97 2.97 -10.82 -12.73
C TYR A 97 2.42 -9.93 -11.62
N VAL A 98 2.81 -8.67 -11.65
CA VAL A 98 2.40 -7.73 -10.62
C VAL A 98 0.96 -7.28 -10.85
N ASP A 99 0.12 -7.40 -9.82
CA ASP A 99 -1.26 -6.95 -9.75
C ASP A 99 -1.37 -5.57 -9.10
N ILE A 100 -2.58 -4.98 -9.12
CA ILE A 100 -2.85 -3.70 -8.47
C ILE A 100 -3.94 -3.88 -7.41
N VAL A 101 -3.69 -3.29 -6.24
CA VAL A 101 -4.62 -3.24 -5.10
C VAL A 101 -4.92 -1.77 -4.81
N ALA A 102 -6.18 -1.37 -4.89
CA ALA A 102 -6.62 -0.01 -4.59
C ALA A 102 -7.66 0.01 -3.47
N VAL A 103 -7.49 0.89 -2.49
CA VAL A 103 -8.47 1.09 -1.43
C VAL A 103 -9.37 2.27 -1.74
N ASN A 104 -10.69 2.08 -1.55
CA ASN A 104 -11.72 3.06 -1.89
C ASN A 104 -12.42 3.57 -0.64
N LYS A 105 -12.29 4.87 -0.37
CA LYS A 105 -12.89 5.52 0.79
C LYS A 105 -14.32 5.97 0.48
N PHE A 106 -15.26 5.63 1.36
CA PHE A 106 -16.64 6.06 1.23
C PHE A 106 -16.86 7.52 1.67
N ASN A 107 -17.64 8.26 0.89
CA ASN A 107 -18.05 9.63 1.23
C ASN A 107 -19.56 9.82 1.42
N GLY A 108 -20.30 8.75 1.66
CA GLY A 108 -21.75 8.81 1.96
C GLY A 108 -22.69 8.75 0.76
N SER A 109 -22.23 8.69 -0.48
CA SER A 109 -23.12 8.91 -1.63
C SER A 109 -23.10 7.89 -2.78
N MET A 110 -22.21 6.90 -2.83
CA MET A 110 -22.10 6.00 -4.00
C MET A 110 -21.84 4.53 -3.64
N VAL A 111 -22.30 3.64 -4.55
CA VAL A 111 -21.98 2.20 -4.54
C VAL A 111 -20.47 2.02 -4.79
N GLY A 112 -19.82 1.14 -4.01
CA GLY A 112 -18.39 0.78 -4.21
C GLY A 112 -17.40 1.57 -3.35
N GLY A 113 -17.83 2.34 -2.34
CA GLY A 113 -16.98 2.82 -1.25
C GLY A 113 -16.82 1.76 -0.15
N ASN A 114 -15.87 1.98 0.76
CA ASN A 114 -15.50 1.01 1.80
C ASN A 114 -15.14 -0.36 1.20
N SER A 115 -14.18 -0.37 0.31
CA SER A 115 -13.75 -1.58 -0.38
C SER A 115 -12.28 -1.54 -0.77
N ILE A 116 -11.72 -2.71 -0.98
CA ILE A 116 -10.49 -2.93 -1.72
C ILE A 116 -10.88 -3.42 -3.11
N THR A 117 -10.34 -2.79 -4.15
CA THR A 117 -10.46 -3.25 -5.54
C THR A 117 -9.13 -3.84 -5.98
N LEU A 118 -9.16 -5.06 -6.49
CA LEU A 118 -8.00 -5.76 -7.04
C LEU A 118 -8.14 -5.86 -8.55
N PHE A 119 -7.07 -5.58 -9.26
CA PHE A 119 -6.96 -5.71 -10.71
C PHE A 119 -5.88 -6.75 -11.02
N ARG A 120 -6.31 -7.91 -11.47
CA ARG A 120 -5.37 -8.97 -11.84
C ARG A 120 -4.70 -8.65 -13.18
N ASN A 121 -3.38 -8.70 -13.19
CA ASN A 121 -2.62 -8.65 -14.44
C ASN A 121 -2.84 -9.95 -15.24
N THR A 122 -3.18 -9.85 -16.50
CA THR A 122 -3.47 -11.00 -17.36
C THR A 122 -2.25 -11.47 -18.16
N ALA A 123 -1.07 -10.95 -17.81
CA ALA A 123 0.19 -11.35 -18.44
C ALA A 123 0.22 -11.15 -19.98
N LEU A 124 -0.51 -10.14 -20.49
CA LEU A 124 -0.50 -9.85 -21.91
C LEU A 124 0.87 -9.32 -22.34
N ALA A 125 1.43 -9.93 -23.41
CA ALA A 125 2.68 -9.48 -23.97
C ALA A 125 2.51 -8.11 -24.66
N GLY A 126 3.53 -7.25 -24.53
CA GLY A 126 3.58 -5.95 -25.19
C GLY A 126 3.34 -4.78 -24.24
N PRO A 127 2.96 -3.60 -24.75
CA PRO A 127 2.73 -2.42 -23.93
C PRO A 127 1.59 -2.62 -22.92
N VAL A 128 1.74 -2.04 -21.72
CA VAL A 128 0.68 -2.06 -20.72
C VAL A 128 -0.49 -1.19 -21.18
N VAL A 129 -1.66 -1.80 -21.28
CA VAL A 129 -2.92 -1.17 -21.69
C VAL A 129 -4.05 -1.60 -20.75
N SER A 130 -5.22 -0.98 -20.85
CA SER A 130 -6.35 -1.35 -19.97
C SER A 130 -6.76 -2.82 -20.07
N ALA A 131 -6.59 -3.44 -21.23
CA ALA A 131 -6.85 -4.87 -21.45
C ALA A 131 -5.80 -5.79 -20.79
N SER A 132 -4.67 -5.24 -20.31
CA SER A 132 -3.68 -6.01 -19.52
C SER A 132 -4.23 -6.42 -18.15
N PHE A 133 -5.33 -5.83 -17.72
CA PHE A 133 -5.94 -6.12 -16.43
C PHE A 133 -7.32 -6.75 -16.61
N ALA A 134 -7.55 -7.86 -15.91
CA ALA A 134 -8.86 -8.51 -15.86
C ALA A 134 -9.90 -7.65 -15.14
N ASN A 135 -11.17 -8.06 -15.24
CA ASN A 135 -12.23 -7.46 -14.45
C ASN A 135 -11.85 -7.49 -12.96
N GLN A 136 -12.17 -6.38 -12.29
CA GLN A 136 -11.87 -6.18 -10.88
C GLN A 136 -12.55 -7.20 -9.96
N SER A 137 -11.85 -7.59 -8.90
CA SER A 137 -12.42 -8.24 -7.72
C SER A 137 -12.56 -7.22 -6.61
N ILE A 138 -13.63 -7.32 -5.80
CA ILE A 138 -13.94 -6.34 -4.75
C ILE A 138 -14.08 -7.06 -3.42
N LEU A 139 -13.33 -6.60 -2.41
CA LEU A 139 -13.46 -7.00 -1.02
C LEU A 139 -14.11 -5.87 -0.22
N SER A 140 -15.16 -6.19 0.54
CA SER A 140 -15.81 -5.21 1.41
C SER A 140 -14.96 -4.97 2.67
N THR A 141 -14.80 -3.70 3.03
CA THR A 141 -14.14 -3.27 4.26
C THR A 141 -15.14 -2.57 5.19
N PRO A 142 -14.82 -2.35 6.46
CA PRO A 142 -15.53 -1.40 7.32
C PRO A 142 -15.44 0.05 6.81
N GLY A 143 -15.98 1.00 7.57
CA GLY A 143 -16.10 2.39 7.15
C GLY A 143 -14.78 3.13 6.99
N GLY A 144 -14.62 3.78 5.85
CA GLY A 144 -13.55 4.71 5.58
C GLY A 144 -12.14 4.13 5.50
N PRO A 145 -11.91 3.05 4.72
CA PRO A 145 -10.56 2.54 4.55
C PRO A 145 -9.66 3.65 3.99
N PHE A 146 -8.53 3.89 4.66
CA PHE A 146 -7.64 5.01 4.36
C PHE A 146 -6.41 4.56 3.57
N THR A 147 -5.80 3.46 3.99
CA THR A 147 -4.64 2.85 3.32
C THR A 147 -4.84 1.36 3.13
N VAL A 148 -4.10 0.76 2.23
CA VAL A 148 -3.90 -0.68 2.11
C VAL A 148 -2.41 -0.97 2.19
N GLU A 149 -2.04 -2.03 2.91
CA GLU A 149 -0.70 -2.59 2.89
C GLU A 149 -0.76 -4.05 2.46
N ILE A 150 0.33 -4.53 1.88
CA ILE A 150 0.47 -5.90 1.41
C ILE A 150 1.74 -6.50 2.00
N ALA A 151 1.63 -7.68 2.59
CA ALA A 151 2.77 -8.43 3.15
C ALA A 151 2.40 -9.89 3.31
N ASP A 152 3.39 -10.77 3.33
CA ASP A 152 3.21 -12.16 3.78
C ASP A 152 3.18 -12.16 5.32
N LEU A 153 1.97 -12.23 5.89
CA LEU A 153 1.74 -12.09 7.33
C LEU A 153 1.81 -13.42 8.08
N ASP A 154 1.80 -14.55 7.38
CA ASP A 154 1.88 -15.88 7.99
C ASP A 154 2.98 -16.77 7.40
N ASN A 155 3.90 -16.20 6.62
CA ASN A 155 5.02 -16.88 5.97
C ASN A 155 4.56 -18.07 5.10
N ASP A 156 3.42 -17.93 4.39
CA ASP A 156 2.93 -18.93 3.44
C ASP A 156 3.39 -18.65 1.99
N GLY A 157 4.13 -17.58 1.78
CA GLY A 157 4.64 -17.13 0.49
C GLY A 157 3.64 -16.31 -0.32
N LYS A 158 2.49 -15.93 0.24
CA LYS A 158 1.47 -15.11 -0.42
C LYS A 158 1.32 -13.76 0.27
N LEU A 159 1.07 -12.73 -0.53
CA LEU A 159 0.85 -11.38 0.00
C LEU A 159 -0.58 -11.22 0.52
N ASP A 160 -0.74 -11.08 1.83
CA ASP A 160 -2.00 -10.76 2.50
C ASP A 160 -2.29 -9.26 2.40
N LEU A 161 -3.52 -8.85 2.74
CA LEU A 161 -3.94 -7.47 2.70
C LEU A 161 -4.30 -6.96 4.10
N LEU A 162 -3.89 -5.71 4.37
CA LEU A 162 -4.25 -4.97 5.57
C LEU A 162 -4.86 -3.62 5.16
N THR A 163 -5.86 -3.14 5.89
CA THR A 163 -6.40 -1.79 5.70
C THR A 163 -6.74 -1.13 7.03
N ALA A 164 -6.37 0.15 7.16
CA ALA A 164 -6.77 0.99 8.27
C ALA A 164 -8.11 1.66 7.95
N ASN A 165 -9.13 1.46 8.80
CA ASN A 165 -10.50 1.92 8.58
C ASN A 165 -10.83 3.08 9.52
N VAL A 166 -10.59 4.29 9.07
CA VAL A 166 -10.67 5.53 9.88
C VAL A 166 -12.02 5.77 10.55
N ASN A 167 -13.12 5.38 9.90
CA ASN A 167 -14.47 5.64 10.40
C ASN A 167 -15.04 4.50 11.26
N ASP A 168 -14.38 3.35 11.30
CA ASP A 168 -14.84 2.16 12.05
C ASP A 168 -13.84 1.69 13.10
N THR A 169 -12.86 2.53 13.43
CA THR A 169 -11.94 2.30 14.57
C THR A 169 -11.22 0.95 14.53
N ALA A 170 -10.95 0.41 13.35
CA ALA A 170 -10.39 -0.93 13.17
C ALA A 170 -9.30 -1.00 12.09
N VAL A 171 -8.40 -1.95 12.25
CA VAL A 171 -7.59 -2.48 11.15
C VAL A 171 -8.20 -3.79 10.69
N SER A 172 -8.36 -3.97 9.39
CA SER A 172 -8.85 -5.24 8.82
C SER A 172 -7.75 -5.97 8.09
N ALA A 173 -7.66 -7.28 8.30
CA ALA A 173 -6.77 -8.17 7.58
C ALA A 173 -7.55 -9.17 6.72
N PHE A 174 -7.00 -9.51 5.56
CA PHE A 174 -7.54 -10.50 4.65
C PHE A 174 -6.41 -11.46 4.29
N ARG A 175 -6.52 -12.71 4.77
CA ARG A 175 -5.58 -13.74 4.41
C ARG A 175 -5.72 -14.11 2.95
N ASN A 176 -4.60 -14.19 2.24
CA ASN A 176 -4.57 -14.53 0.82
C ASN A 176 -4.60 -16.04 0.59
N LEU A 177 -5.64 -16.52 -0.08
CA LEU A 177 -5.83 -17.91 -0.49
C LEU A 177 -5.79 -18.06 -2.02
N SER A 178 -5.30 -17.04 -2.72
CA SER A 178 -5.25 -16.98 -4.18
C SER A 178 -4.38 -18.09 -4.78
N SER A 179 -4.63 -18.34 -6.04
CA SER A 179 -3.82 -19.22 -6.89
C SER A 179 -3.71 -18.61 -8.27
N PRO A 180 -2.68 -18.96 -9.08
CA PRO A 180 -2.46 -18.37 -10.38
C PRO A 180 -3.73 -18.28 -11.25
N GLY A 181 -4.07 -17.06 -11.65
CA GLY A 181 -5.26 -16.74 -12.43
C GLY A 181 -6.52 -16.45 -11.62
N SER A 182 -6.49 -16.51 -10.29
CA SER A 182 -7.69 -16.32 -9.47
C SER A 182 -7.40 -15.75 -8.09
N PHE A 183 -8.02 -14.60 -7.77
CA PHE A 183 -8.02 -14.06 -6.42
C PHE A 183 -9.00 -14.80 -5.50
N SER A 184 -8.55 -15.15 -4.31
CA SER A 184 -9.33 -15.71 -3.25
C SER A 184 -8.80 -15.23 -1.90
N PHE A 185 -9.67 -14.83 -0.99
CA PHE A 185 -9.29 -14.39 0.34
C PHE A 185 -10.12 -15.08 1.40
N GLY A 186 -9.52 -15.30 2.55
CA GLY A 186 -10.21 -15.78 3.74
C GLY A 186 -11.22 -14.74 4.27
N PRO A 187 -11.99 -15.11 5.31
CA PRO A 187 -12.89 -14.17 5.95
C PRO A 187 -12.11 -13.00 6.53
N ARG A 188 -12.66 -11.79 6.36
CA ARG A 188 -12.09 -10.57 6.95
C ARG A 188 -11.97 -10.71 8.47
N GLN A 189 -10.87 -10.23 9.01
CA GLN A 189 -10.60 -10.16 10.44
C GLN A 189 -10.37 -8.72 10.83
N ASP A 190 -11.10 -8.23 11.82
CA ASP A 190 -11.01 -6.87 12.31
C ASP A 190 -10.32 -6.86 13.68
N PHE A 191 -9.38 -5.94 13.86
CA PHE A 191 -8.63 -5.73 15.10
C PHE A 191 -8.98 -4.35 15.63
N ASP A 192 -9.64 -4.32 16.79
CA ASP A 192 -10.09 -3.12 17.45
C ASP A 192 -9.02 -2.55 18.40
N SER A 193 -9.28 -1.38 18.93
CA SER A 193 -8.49 -0.61 19.91
C SER A 193 -7.79 0.62 19.35
N ILE A 194 -8.25 1.11 18.19
CA ILE A 194 -7.74 2.32 17.55
C ILE A 194 -8.93 3.24 17.29
N LEU A 195 -8.79 4.55 17.55
CA LEU A 195 -9.89 5.49 17.38
C LEU A 195 -9.96 6.09 15.97
N ALA A 196 -8.80 6.42 15.37
CA ALA A 196 -8.71 6.97 14.03
C ALA A 196 -7.44 6.47 13.31
N PRO A 197 -7.41 5.19 12.89
CA PRO A 197 -6.23 4.61 12.26
C PRO A 197 -5.94 5.30 10.92
N ARG A 198 -4.67 5.65 10.70
CA ARG A 198 -4.19 6.31 9.49
C ARG A 198 -3.30 5.35 8.67
N LEU A 199 -1.99 5.52 8.68
CA LEU A 199 -1.08 4.66 7.95
C LEU A 199 -0.58 3.52 8.84
N ILE A 200 -0.30 2.39 8.20
CA ILE A 200 0.22 1.17 8.81
C ILE A 200 1.69 1.04 8.41
N GLY A 201 2.57 0.84 9.39
CA GLY A 201 3.93 0.36 9.18
C GLY A 201 4.01 -1.14 9.45
N LEU A 202 4.88 -1.83 8.72
CA LEU A 202 5.14 -3.26 8.86
C LEU A 202 6.62 -3.50 9.14
N GLY A 203 6.94 -4.37 10.10
CA GLY A 203 8.33 -4.74 10.41
C GLY A 203 8.41 -5.83 11.46
N ASP A 204 9.37 -6.73 11.33
CA ASP A 204 9.66 -7.79 12.30
C ASP A 204 10.47 -7.19 13.45
N VAL A 205 9.82 -6.87 14.58
CA VAL A 205 10.47 -6.19 15.72
C VAL A 205 10.92 -7.13 16.82
N ASP A 206 10.41 -8.35 16.88
CA ASP A 206 10.82 -9.34 17.87
C ASP A 206 11.71 -10.47 17.30
N GLY A 207 11.94 -10.45 15.98
CA GLY A 207 12.86 -11.36 15.29
C GLY A 207 12.27 -12.76 15.08
N ASP A 208 10.94 -12.92 15.12
CA ASP A 208 10.28 -14.22 14.94
C ASP A 208 9.98 -14.54 13.46
N GLY A 209 10.26 -13.59 12.56
CA GLY A 209 10.11 -13.71 11.12
C GLY A 209 8.72 -13.34 10.61
N LEU A 210 7.79 -12.91 11.48
CA LEU A 210 6.49 -12.36 11.10
C LEU A 210 6.50 -10.84 11.25
N PRO A 211 5.91 -10.08 10.33
CA PRO A 211 5.87 -8.63 10.47
C PRO A 211 4.82 -8.20 11.50
N GLU A 212 5.20 -7.36 12.47
CA GLU A 212 4.32 -6.61 13.35
C GLU A 212 3.68 -5.44 12.62
N LEU A 213 2.56 -4.94 13.19
CA LEU A 213 1.89 -3.74 12.73
C LEU A 213 2.17 -2.58 13.67
N ALA A 214 2.58 -1.43 13.14
CA ALA A 214 2.51 -0.16 13.84
C ALA A 214 1.46 0.71 13.15
N VAL A 215 0.43 1.12 13.88
CA VAL A 215 -0.70 1.89 13.35
C VAL A 215 -0.74 3.25 14.02
N ALA A 216 -0.62 4.32 13.24
CA ALA A 216 -0.80 5.68 13.75
C ALA A 216 -2.28 5.91 14.08
N ASP A 217 -2.58 6.26 15.33
CA ASP A 217 -3.93 6.59 15.83
C ASP A 217 -4.03 8.10 16.07
N GLU A 218 -4.54 8.81 15.06
CA GLU A 218 -4.62 10.28 15.07
C GLU A 218 -5.42 10.82 16.25
N ALA A 219 -6.50 10.14 16.65
CA ALA A 219 -7.41 10.65 17.65
C ALA A 219 -6.97 10.38 19.10
N SER A 220 -6.03 9.45 19.31
CA SER A 220 -5.52 9.12 20.65
C SER A 220 -4.08 9.59 20.90
N ASP A 221 -3.49 10.34 19.95
CA ASP A 221 -2.10 10.80 20.04
C ASP A 221 -1.13 9.65 20.36
N SER A 222 -1.32 8.51 19.67
CA SER A 222 -0.52 7.31 19.92
C SER A 222 -0.20 6.55 18.65
N VAL A 223 0.84 5.73 18.71
CA VAL A 223 1.04 4.61 17.80
C VAL A 223 0.69 3.32 18.53
N VAL A 224 -0.12 2.48 17.91
CA VAL A 224 -0.48 1.17 18.46
C VAL A 224 0.30 0.10 17.74
N VAL A 225 1.08 -0.69 18.47
CA VAL A 225 1.86 -1.81 17.93
C VAL A 225 1.16 -3.12 18.26
N TYR A 226 0.90 -3.92 17.23
CA TYR A 226 0.28 -5.24 17.35
C TYR A 226 1.32 -6.30 17.02
N ARG A 227 1.60 -7.17 17.97
CA ARG A 227 2.43 -8.34 17.72
C ARG A 227 1.69 -9.31 16.82
N ASN A 228 2.34 -9.79 15.78
CA ASN A 228 1.82 -10.83 14.91
C ASN A 228 2.01 -12.19 15.59
N ILE A 229 0.92 -12.92 15.78
CA ILE A 229 0.90 -14.28 16.35
C ILE A 229 0.22 -15.27 15.41
N SER A 230 0.26 -14.97 14.11
CA SER A 230 -0.32 -15.82 13.07
C SER A 230 0.37 -17.17 13.01
N PRO A 231 -0.36 -18.26 12.73
CA PRO A 231 0.26 -19.57 12.49
C PRO A 231 1.10 -19.52 11.22
N GLN A 232 2.39 -19.82 11.33
CA GLN A 232 3.32 -19.79 10.19
C GLN A 232 3.09 -20.94 9.21
N GLY A 233 3.42 -20.71 7.93
CA GLY A 233 3.49 -21.72 6.88
C GLY A 233 2.15 -22.13 6.27
N GLY A 234 1.18 -21.25 6.22
CA GLY A 234 -0.06 -21.48 5.46
C GLY A 234 -1.02 -22.50 6.08
N GLY A 235 -1.01 -22.66 7.39
CA GLY A 235 -1.98 -23.50 8.11
C GLY A 235 -3.44 -23.08 7.83
N THR A 236 -4.43 -23.89 8.25
CA THR A 236 -5.86 -23.58 8.08
C THR A 236 -6.35 -22.46 9.01
N GLY A 237 -5.43 -21.78 9.70
CA GLY A 237 -5.71 -20.72 10.66
C GLY A 237 -6.01 -19.38 10.01
N ASN A 238 -6.55 -18.49 10.81
CA ASN A 238 -6.72 -17.09 10.48
C ASN A 238 -5.43 -16.32 10.79
N LEU A 239 -5.26 -15.13 10.17
CA LEU A 239 -4.27 -14.16 10.65
C LEU A 239 -4.64 -13.73 12.06
N ASN A 240 -3.67 -13.66 12.95
CA ASN A 240 -3.89 -13.33 14.35
C ASN A 240 -2.89 -12.30 14.84
N PHE A 241 -3.39 -11.32 15.58
CA PHE A 241 -2.57 -10.32 16.24
C PHE A 241 -2.90 -10.28 17.74
N ALA A 242 -1.90 -10.14 18.55
CA ALA A 242 -2.10 -9.91 20.00
C ALA A 242 -2.77 -8.56 20.25
N THR A 243 -3.29 -8.34 21.44
CA THR A 243 -3.82 -7.03 21.85
C THR A 243 -2.77 -5.95 21.62
N GLY A 244 -3.16 -4.87 20.94
CA GLY A 244 -2.28 -3.77 20.62
C GLY A 244 -1.73 -3.07 21.87
N VAL A 245 -0.47 -2.65 21.82
CA VAL A 245 0.18 -1.84 22.85
C VAL A 245 0.32 -0.42 22.34
N ALA A 246 -0.27 0.55 23.04
CA ALA A 246 -0.23 1.95 22.66
C ALA A 246 1.00 2.66 23.26
N PHE A 247 1.69 3.43 22.42
CA PHE A 247 2.81 4.29 22.80
C PHE A 247 2.43 5.73 22.48
N THR A 248 2.47 6.61 23.47
CA THR A 248 2.11 8.02 23.29
C THR A 248 3.09 8.71 22.36
N THR A 249 2.54 9.38 21.36
CA THR A 249 3.27 10.23 20.42
C THR A 249 3.06 11.71 20.76
N ARG A 250 3.52 12.59 19.89
CA ARG A 250 3.03 13.96 19.82
C ARG A 250 1.71 14.00 19.08
N ASP A 251 1.12 15.21 19.04
CA ASP A 251 -0.20 15.54 18.50
C ASP A 251 -0.44 14.97 17.08
N ALA A 252 -1.56 14.31 16.88
CA ALA A 252 -2.08 13.81 15.62
C ALA A 252 -1.08 12.98 14.79
N PRO A 253 -0.68 11.78 15.23
CA PRO A 253 0.17 10.91 14.44
C PRO A 253 -0.53 10.48 13.14
N PHE A 254 0.23 10.46 12.05
CA PHE A 254 -0.30 10.21 10.71
C PHE A 254 0.31 8.97 10.05
N GLY A 255 1.62 8.80 10.16
CA GLY A 255 2.34 7.68 9.56
C GLY A 255 3.25 6.97 10.55
N ALA A 256 3.39 5.66 10.40
CA ALA A 256 4.32 4.85 11.15
C ALA A 256 5.21 4.04 10.20
N ALA A 257 6.45 3.83 10.58
CA ALA A 257 7.42 3.02 9.83
C ALA A 257 8.39 2.34 10.79
N PHE A 258 8.92 1.20 10.37
CA PHE A 258 9.99 0.51 11.08
C PHE A 258 11.32 0.68 10.37
N GLY A 259 12.42 0.72 11.12
CA GLY A 259 13.77 0.77 10.58
C GLY A 259 14.81 0.58 11.67
N ASP A 260 15.84 -0.24 11.40
CA ASP A 260 17.00 -0.39 12.27
C ASP A 260 17.92 0.83 12.09
N LEU A 261 17.77 1.81 12.98
CA LEU A 261 18.46 3.10 12.88
C LEU A 261 19.81 3.11 13.59
N ASN A 262 20.02 2.16 14.50
CA ASN A 262 21.25 2.07 15.29
C ASN A 262 22.13 0.88 14.84
N ASN A 263 21.63 0.06 13.91
CA ASN A 263 22.28 -1.12 13.33
C ASN A 263 22.56 -2.22 14.39
N ASP A 264 21.61 -2.43 15.32
CA ASP A 264 21.68 -3.50 16.33
C ASP A 264 20.85 -4.74 15.93
N GLY A 265 20.17 -4.70 14.79
CA GLY A 265 19.33 -5.77 14.26
C GLY A 265 17.89 -5.73 14.77
N LYS A 266 17.50 -4.73 15.56
CA LYS A 266 16.16 -4.55 16.08
C LYS A 266 15.57 -3.25 15.52
N PRO A 267 14.50 -3.32 14.68
CA PRO A 267 13.93 -2.12 14.10
C PRO A 267 13.25 -1.22 15.15
N GLU A 268 13.53 0.07 15.08
CA GLU A 268 12.83 1.14 15.79
C GLU A 268 11.51 1.47 15.13
N VAL A 269 10.59 2.08 15.88
CA VAL A 269 9.35 2.66 15.35
C VAL A 269 9.51 4.17 15.19
N LEU A 270 9.32 4.65 13.96
CA LEU A 270 9.24 6.08 13.65
C LEU A 270 7.78 6.46 13.38
N VAL A 271 7.35 7.59 13.92
CA VAL A 271 6.00 8.09 13.73
C VAL A 271 6.05 9.56 13.32
N SER A 272 5.46 9.88 12.17
CA SER A 272 5.26 11.25 11.73
C SER A 272 3.95 11.81 12.29
N THR A 273 3.95 13.09 12.65
CA THR A 273 2.80 13.78 13.25
C THR A 273 2.41 15.00 12.42
N LEU A 274 1.15 15.42 12.50
CA LEU A 274 0.66 16.57 11.72
C LEU A 274 1.19 17.93 12.23
N ASP A 275 1.71 17.98 13.44
CA ASP A 275 2.41 19.17 13.96
C ASP A 275 3.82 19.39 13.34
N GLY A 276 4.24 18.47 12.45
CA GLY A 276 5.55 18.53 11.77
C GLY A 276 6.69 17.93 12.56
N SER A 277 6.40 17.15 13.62
CA SER A 277 7.42 16.44 14.41
C SER A 277 7.55 14.96 14.01
N LEU A 278 8.60 14.32 14.52
CA LEU A 278 8.81 12.88 14.48
C LEU A 278 8.94 12.35 15.91
N SER A 279 8.24 11.26 16.22
CA SER A 279 8.46 10.45 17.42
C SER A 279 9.25 9.22 17.06
N LEU A 280 10.27 8.90 17.85
CA LEU A 280 11.10 7.72 17.69
C LEU A 280 11.01 6.86 18.95
N PHE A 281 10.63 5.60 18.77
CA PHE A 281 10.58 4.61 19.85
C PHE A 281 11.67 3.57 19.62
N ARG A 282 12.61 3.51 20.57
CA ARG A 282 13.71 2.57 20.51
C ARG A 282 13.25 1.16 20.90
N ASN A 283 13.74 0.17 20.17
CA ASN A 283 13.58 -1.26 20.47
C ASN A 283 14.83 -1.74 21.22
N ASP A 284 14.72 -2.05 22.51
CA ASP A 284 15.85 -2.45 23.37
C ASP A 284 15.96 -3.97 23.57
#